data_a7f19e324037d48df37d8ee5d4fde9ff
#
_entry.id   a7f19e324037d48df37d8ee5d4fde9ff
#
_cell.length_a   1.000
_cell.length_b   1.000
_cell.length_c   1.000
_cell.angle_alpha   90.00
_cell.angle_beta   90.00
_cell.angle_gamma   90.00
#
_symmetry.space_group_name_H-M   'P 1'
#
loop_
_entity.id
_entity.type
_entity.pdbx_description
1 polymer ?
#
loop_
_entity_poly.entity_id
_entity_poly.type
_entity_poly.pdbx_seq_one_letter_code
_entity_poly.pdbx_strand_id
1 'polypeptide(L)'
;MKKIKKLLTAGLFCFTCIAEAQQIQTDRPNETESPAVITTRHIQIESGFSFEKEDDDKTFEVPNAVFRYGVFKNAEIRIESAFKIDHQEQEQHSGIEPLIVGAKYHIANHKGLIPDLALLARVSIPWLADNAFQEPKYSPEIRMLAQHELSKSSHLGYNMGVKWLAETAHPEYIYTLSADHALTKKIKLVAEAYGYAESHHHAQNTADIAVLYVLQKNMQLDIMAGSNIMHSPQQKFVEIGLSYKL
;
A
#
# COMPACT_ATOMS: atom_id res chain seq x y z
N MET A 1 -19.56 -68.81 31.24
CA MET A 1 -20.14 -67.79 30.33
C MET A 1 -19.40 -66.49 30.52
N LYS A 2 -18.42 -66.16 29.64
CA LYS A 2 -17.59 -64.97 29.72
C LYS A 2 -18.14 -63.94 28.72
N LYS A 3 -18.60 -62.80 29.22
CA LYS A 3 -19.02 -61.67 28.40
C LYS A 3 -17.80 -60.87 27.98
N ILE A 4 -17.52 -60.83 26.70
CA ILE A 4 -16.47 -60.01 26.08
C ILE A 4 -17.04 -58.58 25.88
N LYS A 5 -16.53 -57.60 26.60
CA LYS A 5 -16.79 -56.19 26.37
C LYS A 5 -15.91 -55.73 25.20
N LYS A 6 -16.53 -55.39 24.07
CA LYS A 6 -15.85 -54.69 22.97
C LYS A 6 -15.74 -53.20 23.32
N LEU A 7 -14.51 -52.73 23.52
CA LEU A 7 -14.19 -51.33 23.69
C LEU A 7 -14.10 -50.73 22.26
N LEU A 8 -15.03 -49.89 21.91
CA LEU A 8 -14.98 -49.07 20.68
C LEU A 8 -14.10 -47.84 20.97
N THR A 9 -12.86 -47.88 20.49
CA THR A 9 -11.99 -46.70 20.50
C THR A 9 -12.30 -45.85 19.26
N ALA A 10 -13.09 -44.81 19.42
CA ALA A 10 -13.31 -43.81 18.39
C ALA A 10 -12.06 -42.93 18.31
N GLY A 11 -11.23 -43.18 17.33
CA GLY A 11 -10.10 -42.32 16.98
C GLY A 11 -10.61 -41.00 16.40
N LEU A 12 -10.52 -39.95 17.20
CA LEU A 12 -10.77 -38.57 16.73
C LEU A 12 -9.59 -38.17 15.84
N PHE A 13 -9.72 -38.36 14.53
CA PHE A 13 -8.78 -37.85 13.55
C PHE A 13 -9.01 -36.31 13.46
N CYS A 14 -8.23 -35.56 14.24
CA CYS A 14 -8.13 -34.14 14.08
C CYS A 14 -7.38 -33.88 12.78
N PHE A 15 -8.13 -33.67 11.69
CA PHE A 15 -7.58 -33.09 10.47
C PHE A 15 -7.19 -31.64 10.80
N THR A 16 -5.94 -31.45 11.21
CA THR A 16 -5.32 -30.14 11.15
C THR A 16 -5.15 -29.80 9.67
N CYS A 17 -6.13 -29.10 9.10
CA CYS A 17 -5.90 -28.34 7.87
C CYS A 17 -4.76 -27.36 8.20
N ILE A 18 -3.53 -27.72 7.83
CA ILE A 18 -2.44 -26.77 7.71
C ILE A 18 -2.79 -25.98 6.45
N ALA A 19 -3.64 -24.96 6.60
CA ALA A 19 -3.72 -23.92 5.62
C ALA A 19 -2.29 -23.33 5.57
N GLU A 20 -1.57 -23.51 4.49
CA GLU A 20 -0.36 -22.74 4.24
C GLU A 20 -0.81 -21.28 4.23
N ALA A 21 -0.55 -20.59 5.35
CA ALA A 21 -0.85 -19.18 5.45
C ALA A 21 -0.01 -18.48 4.40
N GLN A 22 -0.67 -17.96 3.37
CA GLN A 22 -0.05 -17.17 2.33
C GLN A 22 0.74 -16.02 3.00
N GLN A 23 1.98 -15.83 2.58
CA GLN A 23 2.82 -14.75 3.07
C GLN A 23 2.10 -13.41 2.91
N ILE A 24 2.26 -12.51 3.87
CA ILE A 24 1.69 -11.17 3.79
C ILE A 24 2.12 -10.48 2.49
N GLN A 25 1.17 -9.86 1.84
CA GLN A 25 1.40 -8.99 0.66
C GLN A 25 0.94 -7.58 1.03
N THR A 26 1.87 -6.64 0.99
CA THR A 26 1.66 -5.26 1.38
C THR A 26 1.70 -4.36 0.15
N ASP A 27 1.01 -3.22 0.22
CA ASP A 27 1.20 -2.13 -0.73
C ASP A 27 2.34 -1.21 -0.25
N ARG A 28 2.55 -1.10 1.08
CA ARG A 28 3.70 -0.38 1.65
C ARG A 28 5.06 -1.02 1.31
N PRO A 29 6.12 -0.20 1.24
CA PRO A 29 6.13 1.27 1.36
C PRO A 29 5.89 2.00 0.04
N ASN A 30 5.68 1.29 -1.05
CA ASN A 30 5.71 1.79 -2.43
C ASN A 30 4.52 2.66 -2.79
N GLU A 31 4.72 3.60 -3.72
CA GLU A 31 3.65 4.27 -4.45
C GLU A 31 3.00 3.35 -5.50
N THR A 32 3.79 2.42 -6.07
CA THR A 32 3.26 1.34 -6.93
C THR A 32 2.52 0.31 -6.09
N GLU A 33 1.21 0.37 -6.15
CA GLU A 33 0.36 -0.63 -5.49
C GLU A 33 0.32 -1.94 -6.26
N SER A 34 0.28 -3.06 -5.52
CA SER A 34 0.16 -4.38 -6.10
C SER A 34 -1.28 -4.69 -6.52
N PRO A 35 -1.51 -5.56 -7.53
CA PRO A 35 -2.86 -6.04 -7.87
C PRO A 35 -3.48 -6.97 -6.81
N ALA A 36 -2.70 -7.41 -5.82
CA ALA A 36 -3.16 -8.33 -4.80
C ALA A 36 -4.22 -7.70 -3.88
N VAL A 37 -5.23 -8.49 -3.54
CA VAL A 37 -6.27 -8.14 -2.58
C VAL A 37 -6.17 -9.00 -1.33
N ILE A 38 -6.65 -8.47 -0.22
CA ILE A 38 -6.66 -9.19 1.06
C ILE A 38 -7.59 -10.39 0.99
N THR A 39 -7.15 -11.50 1.54
CA THR A 39 -7.96 -12.73 1.64
C THR A 39 -9.30 -12.43 2.31
N THR A 40 -10.38 -13.00 1.78
CA THR A 40 -11.75 -12.77 2.27
C THR A 40 -11.84 -12.98 3.79
N ARG A 41 -12.49 -12.04 4.49
CA ARG A 41 -12.69 -12.00 5.96
C ARG A 41 -11.40 -11.84 6.77
N HIS A 42 -10.30 -11.44 6.15
CA HIS A 42 -9.08 -11.06 6.85
C HIS A 42 -8.95 -9.54 6.86
N ILE A 43 -8.24 -9.08 7.87
CA ILE A 43 -7.88 -7.68 8.05
C ILE A 43 -6.37 -7.56 7.89
N GLN A 44 -5.90 -6.52 7.25
CA GLN A 44 -4.50 -6.13 7.23
C GLN A 44 -4.39 -4.66 7.59
N ILE A 45 -3.46 -4.35 8.47
CA ILE A 45 -3.12 -2.99 8.88
C ILE A 45 -1.69 -2.74 8.40
N GLU A 46 -1.50 -1.69 7.65
CA GLU A 46 -0.20 -1.22 7.20
C GLU A 46 -0.01 0.19 7.76
N SER A 47 1.01 0.40 8.56
CA SER A 47 1.23 1.67 9.24
C SER A 47 2.70 2.02 9.31
N GLY A 48 3.01 3.31 9.32
CA GLY A 48 4.37 3.74 9.35
C GLY A 48 4.55 5.17 9.84
N PHE A 49 5.77 5.58 9.73
CA PHE A 49 6.26 6.93 9.92
C PHE A 49 6.92 7.37 8.63
N SER A 50 6.63 8.58 8.18
CA SER A 50 7.34 9.24 7.10
C SER A 50 7.95 10.56 7.57
N PHE A 51 9.10 10.87 7.02
CA PHE A 51 9.74 12.17 7.13
C PHE A 51 10.12 12.64 5.75
N GLU A 52 9.69 13.84 5.40
CA GLU A 52 9.99 14.50 4.15
C GLU A 52 10.62 15.85 4.43
N LYS A 53 11.56 16.21 3.59
CA LYS A 53 12.21 17.52 3.59
C LYS A 53 12.26 18.07 2.16
N GLU A 54 11.75 19.31 1.99
CA GLU A 54 11.84 20.09 0.77
C GLU A 54 12.37 21.48 1.12
N ASP A 55 13.58 21.82 0.70
CA ASP A 55 14.33 22.99 1.15
C ASP A 55 14.40 23.09 2.68
N ASP A 56 13.73 24.10 3.27
CA ASP A 56 13.64 24.29 4.72
C ASP A 56 12.37 23.71 5.33
N ASP A 57 11.40 23.34 4.50
CA ASP A 57 10.13 22.74 4.92
C ASP A 57 10.33 21.28 5.32
N LYS A 58 9.58 20.85 6.33
CA LYS A 58 9.65 19.48 6.87
C LYS A 58 8.25 18.98 7.17
N THR A 59 7.96 17.81 6.65
CA THR A 59 6.70 17.10 6.89
C THR A 59 6.97 15.79 7.60
N PHE A 60 6.15 15.49 8.61
CA PHE A 60 6.12 14.20 9.30
C PHE A 60 4.72 13.65 9.26
N GLU A 61 4.58 12.37 9.00
CA GLU A 61 3.32 11.64 9.19
C GLU A 61 3.55 10.54 10.24
N VAL A 62 2.77 10.58 11.33
CA VAL A 62 2.95 9.68 12.49
C VAL A 62 1.63 9.42 13.21
N PRO A 63 0.99 8.30 13.02
CA PRO A 63 1.23 7.32 11.96
C PRO A 63 0.60 7.75 10.63
N ASN A 64 1.14 7.28 9.52
CA ASN A 64 0.34 7.04 8.33
C ASN A 64 -0.19 5.61 8.41
N ALA A 65 -1.45 5.37 8.07
CA ALA A 65 -2.06 4.06 8.24
C ALA A 65 -3.07 3.74 7.15
N VAL A 66 -3.04 2.49 6.70
CA VAL A 66 -4.02 1.89 5.80
C VAL A 66 -4.62 0.67 6.48
N PHE A 67 -5.93 0.67 6.63
CA PHE A 67 -6.71 -0.48 7.06
C PHE A 67 -7.37 -1.13 5.86
N ARG A 68 -7.09 -2.41 5.61
CA ARG A 68 -7.59 -3.18 4.46
C ARG A 68 -8.40 -4.37 4.94
N TYR A 69 -9.57 -4.60 4.32
CA TYR A 69 -10.45 -5.73 4.64
C TYR A 69 -10.90 -6.46 3.38
N GLY A 70 -10.64 -7.75 3.32
CA GLY A 70 -11.07 -8.63 2.25
C GLY A 70 -12.58 -8.92 2.32
N VAL A 71 -13.37 -8.28 1.46
CA VAL A 71 -14.85 -8.45 1.42
C VAL A 71 -15.23 -9.71 0.64
N PHE A 72 -14.64 -9.88 -0.55
CA PHE A 72 -14.87 -11.01 -1.43
C PHE A 72 -13.53 -11.60 -1.89
N LYS A 73 -13.58 -12.72 -2.60
CA LYS A 73 -12.38 -13.38 -3.12
C LYS A 73 -11.46 -12.45 -3.93
N ASN A 74 -12.07 -11.52 -4.67
CA ASN A 74 -11.35 -10.63 -5.59
C ASN A 74 -11.51 -9.14 -5.21
N ALA A 75 -12.02 -8.82 -4.01
CA ALA A 75 -12.28 -7.45 -3.65
C ALA A 75 -11.96 -7.15 -2.18
N GLU A 76 -11.35 -6.00 -1.94
CA GLU A 76 -11.13 -5.43 -0.63
C GLU A 76 -11.68 -4.01 -0.56
N ILE A 77 -11.99 -3.59 0.65
CA ILE A 77 -12.21 -2.18 1.01
C ILE A 77 -11.02 -1.71 1.83
N ARG A 78 -10.76 -0.40 1.77
CA ARG A 78 -9.64 0.22 2.47
C ARG A 78 -10.01 1.58 3.03
N ILE A 79 -9.39 1.92 4.14
CA ILE A 79 -9.49 3.21 4.81
C ILE A 79 -8.06 3.66 5.11
N GLU A 80 -7.74 4.89 4.72
CA GLU A 80 -6.41 5.46 4.85
C GLU A 80 -6.50 6.81 5.55
N SER A 81 -5.56 7.11 6.44
CA SER A 81 -5.38 8.42 7.05
C SER A 81 -3.99 8.53 7.66
N ALA A 82 -3.55 9.76 7.89
CA ALA A 82 -2.33 10.05 8.61
C ALA A 82 -2.55 11.18 9.63
N PHE A 83 -1.74 11.17 10.69
CA PHE A 83 -1.54 12.35 11.51
C PHE A 83 -0.30 13.06 10.98
N LYS A 84 -0.49 14.26 10.46
CA LYS A 84 0.53 15.06 9.81
C LYS A 84 1.01 16.18 10.73
N ILE A 85 2.31 16.44 10.70
CA ILE A 85 2.96 17.59 11.29
C ILE A 85 3.76 18.26 10.17
N ASP A 86 3.37 19.49 9.85
CA ASP A 86 3.96 20.26 8.77
C ASP A 86 4.62 21.51 9.33
N HIS A 87 5.90 21.68 9.00
CA HIS A 87 6.70 22.83 9.38
C HIS A 87 7.07 23.60 8.11
N GLN A 88 6.43 24.75 7.91
CA GLN A 88 6.66 25.63 6.77
C GLN A 88 7.15 26.99 7.30
N GLU A 89 8.36 27.39 6.91
CA GLU A 89 9.00 28.65 7.37
C GLU A 89 8.99 28.79 8.90
N GLN A 90 8.07 29.63 9.44
CA GLN A 90 7.93 29.90 10.88
C GLN A 90 6.63 29.35 11.48
N GLU A 91 5.81 28.71 10.65
CA GLU A 91 4.52 28.15 11.07
C GLU A 91 4.61 26.63 11.19
N GLN A 92 3.85 26.10 12.13
CA GLN A 92 3.68 24.66 12.31
C GLN A 92 2.20 24.34 12.34
N HIS A 93 1.80 23.43 11.47
CA HIS A 93 0.46 22.85 11.46
C HIS A 93 0.53 21.37 11.86
N SER A 94 -0.46 20.89 12.60
CA SER A 94 -0.56 19.49 12.95
C SER A 94 -2.02 19.06 13.05
N GLY A 95 -2.32 17.83 12.67
CA GLY A 95 -3.67 17.28 12.70
C GLY A 95 -3.84 16.05 11.86
N ILE A 96 -5.05 15.52 11.82
CA ILE A 96 -5.44 14.38 11.00
C ILE A 96 -5.72 14.87 9.58
N GLU A 97 -5.10 14.21 8.59
CA GLU A 97 -5.38 14.41 7.17
C GLU A 97 -6.76 13.89 6.77
N PRO A 98 -7.30 14.31 5.61
CA PRO A 98 -8.58 13.80 5.12
C PRO A 98 -8.62 12.27 5.08
N LEU A 99 -9.69 11.71 5.61
CA LEU A 99 -9.89 10.26 5.52
C LEU A 99 -10.09 9.84 4.07
N ILE A 100 -9.33 8.87 3.61
CA ILE A 100 -9.49 8.28 2.28
C ILE A 100 -10.20 6.94 2.43
N VAL A 101 -11.26 6.74 1.65
CA VAL A 101 -11.95 5.46 1.55
C VAL A 101 -11.84 4.93 0.14
N GLY A 102 -11.64 3.62 0.01
CA GLY A 102 -11.43 3.01 -1.30
C GLY A 102 -11.80 1.55 -1.36
N ALA A 103 -11.74 1.03 -2.59
CA ALA A 103 -11.91 -0.38 -2.89
C ALA A 103 -10.93 -0.79 -3.99
N LYS A 104 -10.39 -2.01 -3.87
CA LYS A 104 -9.56 -2.64 -4.89
C LYS A 104 -10.26 -3.89 -5.38
N TYR A 105 -10.30 -4.08 -6.69
CA TYR A 105 -10.90 -5.25 -7.33
C TYR A 105 -9.88 -5.92 -8.25
N HIS A 106 -9.52 -7.16 -7.92
CA HIS A 106 -8.65 -7.99 -8.74
C HIS A 106 -9.40 -8.52 -9.96
N ILE A 107 -8.88 -8.22 -11.16
CA ILE A 107 -9.54 -8.48 -12.45
C ILE A 107 -9.05 -9.76 -13.08
N ALA A 108 -7.73 -9.96 -13.16
CA ALA A 108 -7.11 -11.08 -13.87
C ALA A 108 -5.80 -11.51 -13.21
N ASN A 109 -5.59 -12.84 -13.17
CA ASN A 109 -4.32 -13.41 -12.73
C ASN A 109 -3.30 -13.41 -13.86
N HIS A 110 -2.03 -13.31 -13.50
CA HIS A 110 -0.91 -13.46 -14.41
C HIS A 110 -1.02 -14.76 -15.24
N LYS A 111 -0.88 -14.62 -16.56
CA LYS A 111 -0.84 -15.77 -17.47
C LYS A 111 0.00 -15.47 -18.71
N GLY A 112 1.22 -15.95 -18.74
CA GLY A 112 2.17 -15.69 -19.83
C GLY A 112 2.49 -14.20 -19.95
N LEU A 113 2.06 -13.53 -21.02
CA LEU A 113 2.25 -12.11 -21.23
C LEU A 113 1.18 -11.22 -20.58
N ILE A 114 0.08 -11.83 -20.07
CA ILE A 114 -0.97 -11.08 -19.37
C ILE A 114 -0.50 -10.88 -17.92
N PRO A 115 -0.38 -9.62 -17.43
CA PRO A 115 -0.04 -9.36 -16.04
C PRO A 115 -1.17 -9.76 -15.08
N ASP A 116 -0.88 -9.85 -13.81
CA ASP A 116 -1.88 -9.66 -12.77
C ASP A 116 -2.46 -8.24 -12.91
N LEU A 117 -3.80 -8.12 -12.85
CA LEU A 117 -4.49 -6.85 -13.04
C LEU A 117 -5.49 -6.60 -11.91
N ALA A 118 -5.53 -5.36 -11.42
CA ALA A 118 -6.57 -4.89 -10.52
C ALA A 118 -6.96 -3.45 -10.85
N LEU A 119 -8.13 -3.05 -10.38
CA LEU A 119 -8.61 -1.67 -10.39
C LEU A 119 -8.72 -1.19 -8.94
N LEU A 120 -8.13 -0.05 -8.66
CA LEU A 120 -8.29 0.69 -7.41
C LEU A 120 -9.14 1.92 -7.68
N ALA A 121 -10.13 2.16 -6.81
CA ALA A 121 -10.87 3.41 -6.75
C ALA A 121 -10.88 3.89 -5.30
N ARG A 122 -10.56 5.17 -5.06
CA ARG A 122 -10.56 5.77 -3.73
C ARG A 122 -11.00 7.23 -3.78
N VAL A 123 -11.41 7.77 -2.66
CA VAL A 123 -11.83 9.17 -2.55
C VAL A 123 -11.43 9.74 -1.20
N SER A 124 -10.79 10.90 -1.21
CA SER A 124 -10.55 11.72 -0.03
C SER A 124 -11.84 12.42 0.39
N ILE A 125 -12.12 12.41 1.70
CA ILE A 125 -13.31 13.00 2.31
C ILE A 125 -12.89 14.24 3.10
N PRO A 126 -13.05 15.44 2.53
CA PRO A 126 -12.41 16.66 3.01
C PRO A 126 -12.77 17.07 4.44
N TRP A 127 -14.01 16.87 4.85
CA TRP A 127 -14.45 17.26 6.20
C TRP A 127 -14.11 16.25 7.32
N LEU A 128 -13.55 15.08 6.96
CA LEU A 128 -13.01 14.13 7.93
C LEU A 128 -11.51 14.37 8.14
N ALA A 129 -11.15 15.62 8.32
CA ALA A 129 -9.80 16.12 8.60
C ALA A 129 -9.86 17.20 9.67
N ASP A 130 -8.74 17.45 10.34
CA ASP A 130 -8.59 18.60 11.20
C ASP A 130 -8.54 19.91 10.36
N ASN A 131 -8.95 21.01 10.95
CA ASN A 131 -9.12 22.28 10.23
C ASN A 131 -7.89 22.73 9.42
N ALA A 132 -6.69 22.39 9.87
CA ALA A 132 -5.45 22.73 9.17
C ALA A 132 -5.24 21.97 7.86
N PHE A 133 -5.93 20.84 7.68
CA PHE A 133 -5.77 19.94 6.54
C PHE A 133 -7.10 19.68 5.79
N GLN A 134 -8.15 20.44 6.09
CA GLN A 134 -9.40 20.32 5.35
C GLN A 134 -9.22 20.74 3.89
N GLU A 135 -9.65 19.89 3.00
CA GLU A 135 -9.70 20.15 1.57
C GLU A 135 -11.03 20.81 1.17
N PRO A 136 -11.07 21.65 0.13
CA PRO A 136 -12.31 22.31 -0.29
C PRO A 136 -13.30 21.38 -1.00
N LYS A 137 -12.83 20.27 -1.59
CA LYS A 137 -13.64 19.33 -2.37
C LYS A 137 -13.18 17.89 -2.14
N TYR A 138 -14.04 16.95 -2.50
CA TYR A 138 -13.64 15.55 -2.66
C TYR A 138 -12.54 15.39 -3.71
N SER A 139 -11.62 14.49 -3.46
CA SER A 139 -10.55 14.13 -4.38
C SER A 139 -10.66 12.64 -4.75
N PRO A 140 -11.46 12.30 -5.78
CA PRO A 140 -11.55 10.92 -6.26
C PRO A 140 -10.31 10.53 -7.06
N GLU A 141 -9.96 9.25 -7.00
CA GLU A 141 -8.88 8.64 -7.76
C GLU A 141 -9.32 7.30 -8.33
N ILE A 142 -8.91 7.00 -9.55
CA ILE A 142 -9.04 5.68 -10.18
C ILE A 142 -7.67 5.29 -10.73
N ARG A 143 -7.21 4.06 -10.40
CA ARG A 143 -5.90 3.57 -10.79
C ARG A 143 -5.99 2.12 -11.29
N MET A 144 -5.42 1.84 -12.45
CA MET A 144 -5.17 0.49 -12.95
C MET A 144 -3.82 0.01 -12.40
N LEU A 145 -3.81 -1.17 -11.80
CA LEU A 145 -2.64 -1.81 -11.20
C LEU A 145 -2.29 -3.04 -12.01
N ALA A 146 -1.01 -3.18 -12.33
CA ALA A 146 -0.53 -4.33 -13.10
C ALA A 146 0.80 -4.84 -12.55
N GLN A 147 1.00 -6.17 -12.59
CA GLN A 147 2.24 -6.79 -12.16
C GLN A 147 2.59 -8.00 -13.03
N HIS A 148 3.83 -8.07 -13.51
CA HIS A 148 4.41 -9.24 -14.15
C HIS A 148 5.31 -9.99 -13.19
N GLU A 149 5.17 -11.30 -13.14
CA GLU A 149 6.16 -12.21 -12.55
C GLU A 149 7.27 -12.42 -13.57
N LEU A 150 8.46 -11.81 -13.34
CA LEU A 150 9.64 -12.00 -14.19
C LEU A 150 10.36 -13.31 -13.85
N SER A 151 10.30 -13.69 -12.59
CA SER A 151 10.81 -14.96 -12.06
C SER A 151 10.13 -15.25 -10.72
N LYS A 152 10.39 -16.42 -10.12
CA LYS A 152 9.89 -16.78 -8.77
C LYS A 152 10.33 -15.79 -7.66
N SER A 153 11.30 -14.94 -7.92
CA SER A 153 11.87 -14.00 -6.96
C SER A 153 11.82 -12.55 -7.42
N SER A 154 11.35 -12.26 -8.62
CA SER A 154 11.37 -10.90 -9.18
C SER A 154 10.07 -10.57 -9.87
N HIS A 155 9.55 -9.38 -9.59
CA HIS A 155 8.34 -8.85 -10.21
C HIS A 155 8.61 -7.47 -10.79
N LEU A 156 7.80 -7.08 -11.75
CA LEU A 156 7.71 -5.74 -12.32
C LEU A 156 6.29 -5.25 -12.16
N GLY A 157 6.09 -4.25 -11.31
CA GLY A 157 4.82 -3.59 -11.07
C GLY A 157 4.73 -2.26 -11.79
N TYR A 158 3.56 -1.87 -12.24
CA TYR A 158 3.29 -0.53 -12.77
C TYR A 158 1.82 -0.15 -12.57
N ASN A 159 1.60 1.13 -12.32
CA ASN A 159 0.25 1.67 -12.21
C ASN A 159 0.07 2.84 -13.17
N MET A 160 -1.17 3.05 -13.60
CA MET A 160 -1.60 4.21 -14.34
C MET A 160 -2.95 4.68 -13.79
N GLY A 161 -3.09 5.95 -13.51
CA GLY A 161 -4.30 6.46 -12.89
C GLY A 161 -4.55 7.93 -13.13
N VAL A 162 -5.67 8.37 -12.60
CA VAL A 162 -6.08 9.77 -12.56
C VAL A 162 -6.69 10.08 -11.20
N LYS A 163 -6.27 11.18 -10.61
CA LYS A 163 -6.81 11.79 -9.39
C LYS A 163 -7.35 13.17 -9.76
N TRP A 164 -8.48 13.53 -9.22
CA TRP A 164 -8.98 14.92 -9.33
C TRP A 164 -8.58 15.66 -8.06
N LEU A 165 -7.76 16.69 -8.23
CA LEU A 165 -7.24 17.48 -7.12
C LEU A 165 -8.36 18.20 -6.37
N ALA A 166 -8.28 18.20 -5.04
CA ALA A 166 -9.29 18.78 -4.18
C ALA A 166 -9.43 20.31 -4.37
N GLU A 167 -8.34 21.03 -4.60
CA GLU A 167 -8.30 22.47 -4.73
C GLU A 167 -8.90 22.95 -6.05
N THR A 168 -8.49 22.35 -7.14
CA THR A 168 -8.81 22.81 -8.50
C THR A 168 -9.89 21.98 -9.17
N ALA A 169 -10.06 20.71 -8.77
CA ALA A 169 -10.80 19.66 -9.47
C ALA A 169 -10.21 19.34 -10.86
N HIS A 170 -8.96 19.73 -11.12
CA HIS A 170 -8.25 19.33 -12.34
C HIS A 170 -7.75 17.89 -12.22
N PRO A 171 -7.66 17.17 -13.34
CA PRO A 171 -7.08 15.83 -13.36
C PRO A 171 -5.55 15.89 -13.23
N GLU A 172 -5.02 15.12 -12.30
CA GLU A 172 -3.63 14.77 -12.16
C GLU A 172 -3.44 13.32 -12.60
N TYR A 173 -2.58 13.09 -13.56
CA TYR A 173 -2.27 11.75 -14.06
C TYR A 173 -1.14 11.13 -13.24
N ILE A 174 -1.35 9.89 -12.83
CA ILE A 174 -0.43 9.12 -11.98
C ILE A 174 0.18 8.01 -12.83
N TYR A 175 1.49 7.84 -12.74
CA TYR A 175 2.21 6.72 -13.35
C TYR A 175 3.31 6.25 -12.41
N THR A 176 3.45 4.95 -12.29
CA THR A 176 4.45 4.32 -11.41
C THR A 176 5.06 3.11 -12.10
N LEU A 177 6.30 2.81 -11.74
CA LEU A 177 7.02 1.62 -12.17
C LEU A 177 7.92 1.14 -11.04
N SER A 178 7.73 -0.10 -10.59
CA SER A 178 8.57 -0.72 -9.57
C SER A 178 9.13 -2.06 -10.03
N ALA A 179 10.32 -2.36 -9.57
CA ALA A 179 10.93 -3.67 -9.71
C ALA A 179 11.30 -4.20 -8.33
N ASP A 180 10.91 -5.41 -8.01
CA ASP A 180 11.27 -6.06 -6.76
C ASP A 180 12.08 -7.34 -7.00
N HIS A 181 12.97 -7.63 -6.03
CA HIS A 181 13.74 -8.87 -6.02
C HIS A 181 13.90 -9.41 -4.60
N ALA A 182 13.46 -10.66 -4.40
CA ALA A 182 13.64 -11.37 -3.14
C ALA A 182 15.07 -11.92 -3.05
N LEU A 183 15.92 -11.29 -2.23
CA LEU A 183 17.29 -11.74 -1.94
C LEU A 183 17.29 -13.04 -1.13
N THR A 184 16.32 -13.17 -0.24
CA THR A 184 16.10 -14.36 0.60
C THR A 184 14.60 -14.57 0.80
N LYS A 185 14.22 -15.63 1.51
CA LYS A 185 12.80 -15.83 1.91
C LYS A 185 12.26 -14.73 2.83
N LYS A 186 13.13 -13.89 3.40
CA LYS A 186 12.75 -12.85 4.37
C LYS A 186 13.08 -11.43 3.92
N ILE A 187 13.98 -11.25 2.98
CA ILE A 187 14.45 -9.92 2.54
C ILE A 187 14.12 -9.73 1.08
N LYS A 188 13.42 -8.68 0.78
CA LYS A 188 13.10 -8.21 -0.56
C LYS A 188 13.64 -6.80 -0.73
N LEU A 189 14.24 -6.52 -1.86
CA LEU A 189 14.62 -5.18 -2.31
C LEU A 189 13.59 -4.69 -3.32
N VAL A 190 13.30 -3.40 -3.29
CA VAL A 190 12.47 -2.72 -4.28
C VAL A 190 13.19 -1.50 -4.77
N ALA A 191 13.07 -1.21 -6.06
CA ALA A 191 13.42 0.07 -6.66
C ALA A 191 12.22 0.57 -7.44
N GLU A 192 11.88 1.83 -7.27
CA GLU A 192 10.69 2.43 -7.84
C GLU A 192 11.01 3.78 -8.49
N ALA A 193 10.24 4.12 -9.52
CA ALA A 193 10.14 5.47 -10.07
C ALA A 193 8.67 5.76 -10.35
N TYR A 194 8.20 6.94 -9.94
CA TYR A 194 6.83 7.36 -10.14
C TYR A 194 6.72 8.84 -10.42
N GLY A 195 5.58 9.27 -10.89
CA GLY A 195 5.33 10.67 -11.12
C GLY A 195 3.87 11.05 -11.23
N TYR A 196 3.66 12.37 -11.05
CA TYR A 196 2.38 13.02 -11.11
C TYR A 196 2.45 14.12 -12.18
N ALA A 197 1.46 14.14 -13.06
CA ALA A 197 1.42 15.10 -14.18
C ALA A 197 0.08 15.81 -14.23
N GLU A 198 0.10 17.10 -14.01
CA GLU A 198 -1.04 18.00 -14.20
C GLU A 198 -0.89 18.79 -15.50
N SER A 199 -2.02 19.14 -16.15
CA SER A 199 -2.00 19.97 -17.36
C SER A 199 -1.39 21.34 -17.07
N HIS A 200 -0.48 21.78 -17.94
CA HIS A 200 0.24 23.06 -17.84
C HIS A 200 1.29 23.17 -16.72
N HIS A 201 1.54 22.09 -15.99
CA HIS A 201 2.62 22.02 -15.01
C HIS A 201 3.66 20.98 -15.43
N HIS A 202 4.89 21.13 -14.93
CA HIS A 202 5.91 20.11 -15.12
C HIS A 202 5.55 18.88 -14.27
N ALA A 203 5.69 17.71 -14.86
CA ALA A 203 5.46 16.47 -14.12
C ALA A 203 6.46 16.34 -12.97
N GLN A 204 5.98 16.03 -11.79
CA GLN A 204 6.81 15.73 -10.63
C GLN A 204 7.22 14.26 -10.70
N ASN A 205 8.53 14.01 -10.75
CA ASN A 205 9.06 12.65 -10.82
C ASN A 205 9.90 12.35 -9.59
N THR A 206 9.75 11.15 -9.05
CA THR A 206 10.42 10.66 -7.84
C THR A 206 11.00 9.30 -8.11
N ALA A 207 12.11 8.98 -7.45
CA ALA A 207 12.68 7.65 -7.40
C ALA A 207 13.06 7.29 -5.98
N ASP A 208 12.89 6.02 -5.63
CA ASP A 208 13.19 5.48 -4.32
C ASP A 208 13.73 4.05 -4.35
N ILE A 209 14.22 3.63 -3.20
CA ILE A 209 14.60 2.26 -2.92
C ILE A 209 14.05 1.85 -1.56
N ALA A 210 13.61 0.59 -1.47
CA ALA A 210 13.10 0.02 -0.23
C ALA A 210 13.68 -1.34 0.10
N VAL A 211 13.71 -1.65 1.38
CA VAL A 211 14.00 -2.97 1.93
C VAL A 211 12.80 -3.43 2.74
N LEU A 212 12.27 -4.59 2.38
CA LEU A 212 11.18 -5.24 3.10
C LEU A 212 11.73 -6.46 3.85
N TYR A 213 11.37 -6.59 5.12
CA TYR A 213 11.78 -7.70 5.96
C TYR A 213 10.59 -8.44 6.55
N VAL A 214 10.41 -9.69 6.16
CA VAL A 214 9.34 -10.56 6.68
C VAL A 214 9.75 -11.10 8.05
N LEU A 215 9.17 -10.54 9.10
CA LEU A 215 9.36 -11.01 10.47
C LEU A 215 8.69 -12.37 10.69
N GLN A 216 7.41 -12.45 10.29
CA GLN A 216 6.57 -13.63 10.36
C GLN A 216 5.72 -13.73 9.09
N LYS A 217 5.02 -14.85 8.86
CA LYS A 217 4.17 -15.02 7.67
C LYS A 217 3.11 -13.93 7.50
N ASN A 218 2.69 -13.33 8.61
CA ASN A 218 1.66 -12.29 8.66
C ASN A 218 2.18 -10.93 9.14
N MET A 219 3.50 -10.72 9.20
CA MET A 219 4.11 -9.50 9.69
C MET A 219 5.35 -9.12 8.88
N GLN A 220 5.42 -7.88 8.42
CA GLN A 220 6.50 -7.32 7.63
C GLN A 220 6.91 -5.96 8.16
N LEU A 221 8.20 -5.72 8.21
CA LEU A 221 8.80 -4.38 8.37
C LEU A 221 9.27 -3.88 7.02
N ASP A 222 9.26 -2.58 6.84
CA ASP A 222 9.79 -1.91 5.66
C ASP A 222 10.55 -0.64 6.04
N ILE A 223 11.52 -0.29 5.19
CA ILE A 223 12.21 1.00 5.20
C ILE A 223 12.41 1.42 3.75
N MET A 224 12.15 2.70 3.48
CA MET A 224 12.30 3.30 2.16
C MET A 224 12.98 4.65 2.26
N ALA A 225 13.72 5.02 1.23
CA ALA A 225 14.25 6.36 1.06
C ALA A 225 14.22 6.75 -0.42
N GLY A 226 13.88 8.00 -0.68
CA GLY A 226 13.74 8.50 -2.03
C GLY A 226 13.96 10.00 -2.14
N SER A 227 13.89 10.47 -3.37
CA SER A 227 14.01 11.89 -3.73
C SER A 227 13.31 12.15 -5.04
N ASN A 228 12.78 13.38 -5.21
CA ASN A 228 12.39 13.82 -6.53
C ASN A 228 13.61 13.86 -7.47
N ILE A 229 13.35 13.64 -8.75
CA ILE A 229 14.35 13.67 -9.83
C ILE A 229 13.98 14.74 -10.84
N MET A 230 15.01 15.45 -11.36
CA MET A 230 14.86 16.48 -12.42
C MET A 230 14.11 17.76 -12.01
N HIS A 231 13.88 18.02 -10.73
CA HIS A 231 13.17 19.22 -10.25
C HIS A 231 13.89 19.89 -9.08
N SER A 232 13.65 21.18 -8.94
CA SER A 232 14.04 22.02 -7.80
C SER A 232 12.76 22.69 -7.29
N PRO A 233 12.51 22.77 -6.00
CA PRO A 233 13.40 22.39 -4.89
C PRO A 233 13.60 20.86 -4.78
N GLN A 234 14.68 20.44 -4.12
CA GLN A 234 14.98 19.02 -3.96
C GLN A 234 14.23 18.45 -2.74
N GLN A 235 13.23 17.66 -3.01
CA GLN A 235 12.51 16.88 -2.02
C GLN A 235 13.25 15.57 -1.72
N LYS A 236 13.35 15.21 -0.45
CA LYS A 236 13.91 13.94 0.04
C LYS A 236 13.03 13.39 1.14
N PHE A 237 12.87 12.07 1.15
CA PHE A 237 12.07 11.43 2.19
C PHE A 237 12.67 10.11 2.66
N VAL A 238 12.24 9.71 3.85
CA VAL A 238 12.48 8.40 4.42
C VAL A 238 11.21 7.91 5.09
N GLU A 239 10.92 6.62 4.92
CA GLU A 239 9.77 5.95 5.55
C GLU A 239 10.21 4.69 6.28
N ILE A 240 9.53 4.39 7.38
CA ILE A 240 9.66 3.13 8.11
C ILE A 240 8.27 2.63 8.43
N GLY A 241 8.01 1.36 8.21
CA GLY A 241 6.66 0.81 8.42
C GLY A 241 6.62 -0.59 8.99
N LEU A 242 5.42 -0.92 9.43
CA LEU A 242 5.03 -2.24 9.92
C LEU A 242 3.68 -2.59 9.31
N SER A 243 3.62 -3.76 8.71
CA SER A 243 2.38 -4.33 8.19
C SER A 243 2.04 -5.61 8.95
N TYR A 244 0.77 -5.77 9.31
CA TYR A 244 0.28 -6.93 10.05
C TYR A 244 -1.07 -7.40 9.51
N LYS A 245 -1.18 -8.72 9.25
CA LYS A 245 -2.41 -9.39 8.81
C LYS A 245 -2.97 -10.27 9.93
N LEU A 246 -4.24 -10.00 10.28
CA LEU A 246 -5.04 -10.75 11.25
C LEU A 246 -5.80 -11.91 10.59
#